data_40a95fbcab955178310e211cb14dba38
#
_entry.id   40a95fbcab955178310e211cb14dba38
#
_cell.length_a   1.000
_cell.length_b   1.000
_cell.length_c   1.000
_cell.angle_alpha   90.00
_cell.angle_beta   90.00
_cell.angle_gamma   90.00
#
_symmetry.space_group_name_H-M   'P 1'
#
loop_
_entity.id
_entity.type
_entity.pdbx_description
1 polymer ?
#
loop_
_entity_poly.entity_id
_entity_poly.type
_entity_poly.pdbx_seq_one_letter_code
_entity_poly.pdbx_strand_id
1 'polypeptide(L)'
;MGRVALLLALCGCLGTARRPISPSAHPVLVYVANQASGKVTVIDASSDSVVTIVDFTSLGFSAHPKPHHIVVEPDGSYWYVSLVGDNAVVKLDRANHVVAKAETVTPGLLALDPKSDLLYATRSMSAVNAPARIAMINRKAMTVEEVEVLVPRPHGLAVAPDGQHAYIGSLGANQIAVYDAKREQVGIVEVPGGDTSQVIVGLDVSPDGKTLVATAQLTGKLLVFDLADPAKPKLVQRVATGDWPWLVTFTPDGAEVWVPNQRSNDVTVVDARRWRVVTTVKGDFAQPDGIAISGDGRLVFVANHNTDNVMNMGGISMAMPLPGSTAAPGRVIVIDARRHEVVRRVDTAPDGSGLGVGGGKP
;
A
#
# COMPACT_ATOMS: atom_id res chain seq x y z
N MET A 1 -43.67 -31.04 57.33
CA MET A 1 -44.05 -30.01 56.36
C MET A 1 -42.81 -29.20 56.00
N GLY A 2 -42.07 -29.63 55.01
CA GLY A 2 -40.81 -28.97 54.54
C GLY A 2 -41.09 -28.17 53.28
N ARG A 3 -40.73 -26.90 53.29
CA ARG A 3 -40.79 -26.02 52.12
C ARG A 3 -39.43 -26.10 51.40
N VAL A 4 -39.46 -26.57 50.17
CA VAL A 4 -38.34 -26.56 49.25
C VAL A 4 -38.36 -25.17 48.58
N ALA A 5 -37.29 -24.40 48.74
CA ALA A 5 -37.06 -23.14 48.02
C ALA A 5 -36.33 -23.44 46.73
N LEU A 6 -36.94 -23.10 45.59
CA LEU A 6 -36.35 -23.22 44.27
C LEU A 6 -35.58 -21.94 43.96
N LEU A 7 -34.27 -21.98 43.92
CA LEU A 7 -33.41 -20.90 43.44
C LEU A 7 -33.37 -20.90 41.88
N LEU A 8 -34.03 -19.92 41.26
CA LEU A 8 -33.82 -19.65 39.83
C LEU A 8 -32.52 -18.84 39.68
N ALA A 9 -31.51 -19.44 39.06
CA ALA A 9 -30.32 -18.75 38.60
C ALA A 9 -30.66 -18.03 37.28
N LEU A 10 -30.78 -16.70 37.32
CA LEU A 10 -30.79 -15.86 36.10
C LEU A 10 -29.35 -15.77 35.55
N CYS A 11 -29.12 -16.46 34.44
CA CYS A 11 -27.90 -16.30 33.63
C CYS A 11 -28.06 -15.03 32.83
N GLY A 12 -27.55 -13.91 33.35
CA GLY A 12 -27.48 -12.64 32.63
C GLY A 12 -26.40 -12.69 31.56
N CYS A 13 -26.78 -12.77 30.27
CA CYS A 13 -25.90 -12.49 29.16
C CYS A 13 -25.47 -11.02 29.24
N LEU A 14 -24.26 -10.77 29.76
CA LEU A 14 -23.60 -9.48 29.63
C LEU A 14 -23.17 -9.32 28.15
N GLY A 15 -24.07 -8.78 27.34
CA GLY A 15 -23.73 -8.23 26.05
C GLY A 15 -22.73 -7.10 26.27
N THR A 16 -21.48 -7.28 25.82
CA THR A 16 -20.49 -6.21 25.77
C THR A 16 -20.99 -5.17 24.77
N ALA A 17 -21.65 -4.13 25.29
CA ALA A 17 -21.98 -2.95 24.51
C ALA A 17 -20.65 -2.37 23.99
N ARG A 18 -20.43 -2.47 22.68
CA ARG A 18 -19.33 -1.77 22.02
C ARG A 18 -19.52 -0.28 22.31
N ARG A 19 -18.52 0.33 22.96
CA ARG A 19 -18.49 1.79 23.11
C ARG A 19 -18.65 2.41 21.72
N PRO A 20 -19.52 3.42 21.56
CA PRO A 20 -19.56 4.19 20.32
C PRO A 20 -18.18 4.83 20.12
N ILE A 21 -17.58 4.57 18.98
CA ILE A 21 -16.33 5.22 18.58
C ILE A 21 -16.68 6.71 18.43
N SER A 22 -16.07 7.56 19.24
CA SER A 22 -16.19 9.01 19.07
C SER A 22 -15.72 9.35 17.65
N PRO A 23 -16.44 10.19 16.89
CA PRO A 23 -15.97 10.64 15.59
C PRO A 23 -14.55 11.21 15.76
N SER A 24 -13.63 10.86 14.86
CA SER A 24 -12.30 11.48 14.88
C SER A 24 -12.46 13.00 14.78
N ALA A 25 -11.67 13.75 15.55
CA ALA A 25 -11.72 15.21 15.53
C ALA A 25 -11.43 15.81 14.13
N HIS A 26 -10.98 14.99 13.21
CA HIS A 26 -10.59 15.37 11.85
C HIS A 26 -11.13 14.39 10.82
N PRO A 27 -11.51 14.87 9.61
CA PRO A 27 -11.97 14.01 8.53
C PRO A 27 -10.85 13.04 8.10
N VAL A 28 -11.24 11.85 7.65
CA VAL A 28 -10.34 10.91 7.00
C VAL A 28 -10.03 11.44 5.61
N LEU A 29 -8.76 11.67 5.32
CA LEU A 29 -8.30 12.13 4.01
C LEU A 29 -7.65 11.00 3.22
N VAL A 30 -7.95 10.96 1.94
CA VAL A 30 -7.33 10.05 0.96
C VAL A 30 -6.49 10.89 0.02
N TYR A 31 -5.21 10.56 -0.07
CA TYR A 31 -4.25 11.22 -0.93
C TYR A 31 -3.94 10.32 -2.11
N VAL A 32 -4.09 10.80 -3.31
CA VAL A 32 -3.92 10.03 -4.56
C VAL A 32 -2.80 10.63 -5.38
N ALA A 33 -1.75 9.88 -5.58
CA ALA A 33 -0.65 10.27 -6.47
C ALA A 33 -1.12 10.22 -7.92
N ASN A 34 -1.08 11.35 -8.61
CA ASN A 34 -1.44 11.47 -10.01
C ASN A 34 -0.15 11.68 -10.83
N GLN A 35 0.48 10.57 -11.20
CA GLN A 35 1.86 10.53 -11.66
C GLN A 35 2.11 11.33 -12.93
N ALA A 36 1.25 11.18 -13.95
CA ALA A 36 1.42 11.88 -15.22
C ALA A 36 1.21 13.38 -15.11
N SER A 37 0.34 13.82 -14.21
CA SER A 37 0.00 15.25 -14.06
C SER A 37 0.89 16.00 -13.06
N GLY A 38 1.77 15.30 -12.33
CA GLY A 38 2.61 15.91 -11.29
C GLY A 38 1.85 16.40 -10.07
N LYS A 39 0.68 15.80 -9.78
CA LYS A 39 -0.26 16.28 -8.76
C LYS A 39 -0.59 15.21 -7.74
N VAL A 40 -1.12 15.65 -6.59
CA VAL A 40 -1.78 14.77 -5.62
C VAL A 40 -3.20 15.30 -5.41
N THR A 41 -4.19 14.45 -5.65
CA THR A 41 -5.59 14.75 -5.33
C THR A 41 -5.88 14.36 -3.90
N VAL A 42 -6.45 15.27 -3.11
CA VAL A 42 -6.86 15.02 -1.72
C VAL A 42 -8.39 14.93 -1.66
N ILE A 43 -8.89 13.82 -1.15
CA ILE A 43 -10.32 13.51 -1.06
C ILE A 43 -10.72 13.39 0.40
N ASP A 44 -11.83 13.96 0.80
CA ASP A 44 -12.48 13.69 2.07
C ASP A 44 -13.32 12.41 1.93
N ALA A 45 -12.92 11.36 2.64
CA ALA A 45 -13.58 10.04 2.60
C ALA A 45 -15.02 10.06 3.16
N SER A 46 -15.40 11.07 3.92
CA SER A 46 -16.77 11.17 4.51
C SER A 46 -17.78 11.76 3.53
N SER A 47 -17.33 12.70 2.70
CA SER A 47 -18.15 13.40 1.69
C SER A 47 -17.87 12.93 0.27
N ASP A 48 -16.79 12.12 0.05
CA ASP A 48 -16.27 11.68 -1.24
C ASP A 48 -16.04 12.84 -2.22
N SER A 49 -15.69 13.98 -1.67
CA SER A 49 -15.40 15.18 -2.45
C SER A 49 -13.90 15.46 -2.51
N VAL A 50 -13.43 15.93 -3.66
CA VAL A 50 -12.08 16.47 -3.78
C VAL A 50 -11.99 17.74 -2.94
N VAL A 51 -11.15 17.70 -1.91
CA VAL A 51 -10.90 18.86 -1.02
C VAL A 51 -9.95 19.84 -1.68
N THR A 52 -8.88 19.32 -2.29
CA THR A 52 -7.85 20.10 -2.97
C THR A 52 -7.03 19.24 -3.93
N ILE A 53 -6.30 19.91 -4.80
CA ILE A 53 -5.28 19.28 -5.66
C ILE A 53 -3.96 19.98 -5.38
N VAL A 54 -2.98 19.23 -4.88
CA VAL A 54 -1.62 19.72 -4.64
C VAL A 54 -0.83 19.58 -5.94
N ASP A 55 -0.41 20.68 -6.52
CA ASP A 55 0.35 20.74 -7.76
C ASP A 55 1.84 20.99 -7.44
N PHE A 56 2.66 19.97 -7.61
CA PHE A 56 4.08 20.05 -7.25
C PHE A 56 4.86 20.99 -8.17
N THR A 57 4.43 21.18 -9.41
CA THR A 57 5.08 22.16 -10.30
C THR A 57 4.89 23.59 -9.78
N SER A 58 3.70 23.88 -9.23
CA SER A 58 3.41 25.18 -8.59
C SER A 58 4.15 25.38 -7.27
N LEU A 59 4.59 24.29 -6.63
CA LEU A 59 5.39 24.32 -5.39
C LEU A 59 6.90 24.43 -5.65
N GLY A 60 7.32 24.61 -6.91
CA GLY A 60 8.71 24.83 -7.29
C GLY A 60 9.51 23.53 -7.56
N PHE A 61 8.83 22.40 -7.72
CA PHE A 61 9.44 21.17 -8.22
C PHE A 61 9.57 21.18 -9.75
N SER A 62 10.17 20.16 -10.34
CA SER A 62 10.38 20.09 -11.78
C SER A 62 9.07 20.11 -12.59
N ALA A 63 9.17 20.25 -13.91
CA ALA A 63 8.00 20.16 -14.79
C ALA A 63 7.35 18.77 -14.82
N HIS A 64 8.07 17.74 -14.35
CA HIS A 64 7.61 16.35 -14.31
C HIS A 64 7.94 15.68 -12.97
N PRO A 65 7.32 16.08 -11.87
CA PRO A 65 7.65 15.58 -10.54
C PRO A 65 7.37 14.08 -10.37
N LYS A 66 6.37 13.56 -11.06
CA LYS A 66 5.95 12.15 -11.05
C LYS A 66 5.71 11.61 -9.63
N PRO A 67 4.73 12.11 -8.89
CA PRO A 67 4.33 11.52 -7.61
C PRO A 67 3.92 10.07 -7.84
N HIS A 68 4.46 9.14 -7.02
CA HIS A 68 4.29 7.71 -7.27
C HIS A 68 3.61 6.98 -6.12
N HIS A 69 4.06 7.17 -4.88
CA HIS A 69 3.48 6.51 -3.71
C HIS A 69 3.34 7.48 -2.54
N ILE A 70 2.33 7.24 -1.70
CA ILE A 70 2.01 8.12 -0.57
C ILE A 70 1.84 7.27 0.69
N VAL A 71 2.40 7.75 1.79
CA VAL A 71 2.09 7.25 3.14
C VAL A 71 1.73 8.41 4.05
N VAL A 72 0.86 8.15 5.01
CA VAL A 72 0.32 9.16 5.94
C VAL A 72 0.62 8.72 7.36
N GLU A 73 1.05 9.66 8.22
CA GLU A 73 1.22 9.38 9.65
C GLU A 73 -0.10 8.90 10.25
N PRO A 74 -0.07 7.95 11.20
CA PRO A 74 -1.28 7.39 11.79
C PRO A 74 -2.22 8.44 12.40
N ASP A 75 -1.68 9.56 12.91
CA ASP A 75 -2.45 10.67 13.45
C ASP A 75 -2.90 11.69 12.40
N GLY A 76 -2.47 11.50 11.14
CA GLY A 76 -2.77 12.39 10.02
C GLY A 76 -2.04 13.74 10.07
N SER A 77 -1.04 13.91 10.92
CA SER A 77 -0.29 15.17 11.06
C SER A 77 0.55 15.50 9.85
N TYR A 78 1.16 14.48 9.25
CA TYR A 78 2.01 14.59 8.06
C TYR A 78 1.71 13.48 7.07
N TRP A 79 2.04 13.75 5.82
CA TRP A 79 2.08 12.75 4.77
C TRP A 79 3.34 12.90 3.94
N TYR A 80 3.75 11.82 3.31
CA TYR A 80 4.97 11.73 2.54
C TYR A 80 4.65 11.21 1.14
N VAL A 81 5.29 11.78 0.14
CA VAL A 81 5.14 11.37 -1.26
C VAL A 81 6.50 11.20 -1.91
N SER A 82 6.66 10.10 -2.63
CA SER A 82 7.82 9.91 -3.50
C SER A 82 7.61 10.65 -4.82
N LEU A 83 8.54 11.54 -5.16
CA LEU A 83 8.60 12.24 -6.45
C LEU A 83 9.71 11.63 -7.29
N VAL A 84 9.35 10.69 -8.15
CA VAL A 84 10.31 9.97 -9.00
C VAL A 84 11.08 10.91 -9.91
N GLY A 85 10.41 11.92 -10.46
CA GLY A 85 11.01 12.88 -11.38
C GLY A 85 11.95 13.89 -10.74
N ASP A 86 11.78 14.15 -9.43
CA ASP A 86 12.60 15.08 -8.66
C ASP A 86 13.63 14.38 -7.76
N ASN A 87 13.71 13.05 -7.79
CA ASN A 87 14.61 12.29 -6.93
C ASN A 87 14.48 12.67 -5.44
N ALA A 88 13.25 12.78 -4.97
CA ALA A 88 12.97 13.24 -3.61
C ALA A 88 11.78 12.50 -2.98
N VAL A 89 11.84 12.36 -1.66
CA VAL A 89 10.65 12.12 -0.83
C VAL A 89 10.31 13.43 -0.13
N VAL A 90 9.09 13.91 -0.32
CA VAL A 90 8.63 15.18 0.23
C VAL A 90 7.71 14.93 1.40
N LYS A 91 7.93 15.66 2.50
CA LYS A 91 7.08 15.69 3.69
C LYS A 91 6.18 16.91 3.62
N LEU A 92 4.87 16.70 3.76
CA LEU A 92 3.89 17.78 3.81
C LEU A 92 3.08 17.66 5.10
N ASP A 93 2.60 18.82 5.60
CA ASP A 93 1.67 18.86 6.70
C ASP A 93 0.23 18.57 6.24
N ARG A 94 -0.69 18.48 7.20
CA ARG A 94 -2.11 18.26 6.93
C ARG A 94 -2.76 19.36 6.07
N ALA A 95 -2.23 20.57 6.10
CA ALA A 95 -2.67 21.71 5.28
C ALA A 95 -2.03 21.69 3.88
N ASN A 96 -1.24 20.67 3.57
CA ASN A 96 -0.52 20.44 2.31
C ASN A 96 0.64 21.44 2.06
N HIS A 97 1.17 22.05 3.09
CA HIS A 97 2.40 22.81 2.95
C HIS A 97 3.61 21.87 2.98
N VAL A 98 4.58 22.14 2.09
CA VAL A 98 5.86 21.42 2.10
C VAL A 98 6.62 21.80 3.36
N VAL A 99 6.91 20.80 4.20
CA VAL A 99 7.67 20.98 5.45
C VAL A 99 9.16 20.74 5.23
N ALA A 100 9.48 19.67 4.49
CA ALA A 100 10.86 19.31 4.21
C ALA A 100 10.91 18.30 3.05
N LYS A 101 12.10 18.05 2.51
CA LYS A 101 12.38 17.01 1.52
C LYS A 101 13.63 16.22 1.87
N ALA A 102 13.65 14.95 1.50
CA ALA A 102 14.81 14.06 1.53
C ALA A 102 15.19 13.72 0.08
N GLU A 103 16.45 13.93 -0.28
CA GLU A 103 16.93 13.62 -1.61
C GLU A 103 17.32 12.14 -1.71
N THR A 104 16.70 11.42 -2.63
CA THR A 104 17.01 10.01 -2.92
C THR A 104 16.64 9.68 -4.36
N VAL A 105 17.52 9.01 -5.06
CA VAL A 105 17.39 8.76 -6.51
C VAL A 105 16.21 7.82 -6.79
N THR A 106 15.29 8.25 -7.64
CA THR A 106 14.15 7.47 -8.17
C THR A 106 13.37 6.71 -7.08
N PRO A 107 12.86 7.42 -6.04
CA PRO A 107 12.10 6.77 -4.96
C PRO A 107 10.81 6.14 -5.50
N GLY A 108 10.54 4.91 -5.09
CA GLY A 108 9.35 4.14 -5.43
C GLY A 108 8.36 4.08 -4.27
N LEU A 109 8.06 2.85 -3.80
CA LEU A 109 7.15 2.64 -2.69
C LEU A 109 7.75 3.14 -1.37
N LEU A 110 6.87 3.62 -0.51
CA LEU A 110 7.19 4.14 0.82
C LEU A 110 6.53 3.25 1.88
N ALA A 111 7.18 3.08 3.03
CA ALA A 111 6.58 2.44 4.20
C ALA A 111 7.08 3.12 5.48
N LEU A 112 6.15 3.44 6.38
CA LEU A 112 6.47 3.98 7.70
C LEU A 112 6.90 2.86 8.64
N ASP A 113 7.94 3.08 9.41
CA ASP A 113 8.21 2.24 10.57
C ASP A 113 7.22 2.61 11.69
N PRO A 114 6.43 1.65 12.19
CA PRO A 114 5.42 1.92 13.21
C PRO A 114 6.00 2.16 14.62
N LYS A 115 7.28 1.94 14.83
CA LYS A 115 7.95 1.99 16.15
C LYS A 115 9.06 3.03 16.25
N SER A 116 9.55 3.51 15.13
CA SER A 116 10.63 4.52 15.09
C SER A 116 10.25 5.69 14.19
N ASP A 117 11.14 6.69 14.11
CA ASP A 117 10.98 7.81 13.18
C ASP A 117 11.52 7.51 11.77
N LEU A 118 11.59 6.25 11.38
CA LEU A 118 12.08 5.87 10.05
C LEU A 118 10.93 5.77 9.02
N LEU A 119 11.26 6.16 7.82
CA LEU A 119 10.49 5.96 6.61
C LEU A 119 11.41 5.25 5.61
N TYR A 120 10.97 4.13 5.09
CA TYR A 120 11.70 3.41 4.05
C TYR A 120 11.17 3.80 2.68
N ALA A 121 12.08 3.90 1.68
CA ALA A 121 11.74 4.14 0.29
C ALA A 121 12.52 3.19 -0.62
N THR A 122 11.82 2.46 -1.49
CA THR A 122 12.46 1.62 -2.51
C THR A 122 12.99 2.48 -3.66
N ARG A 123 13.90 1.93 -4.49
CA ARG A 123 14.58 2.66 -5.56
C ARG A 123 14.52 1.93 -6.91
N SER A 124 13.37 1.35 -7.22
CA SER A 124 13.18 0.53 -8.43
C SER A 124 12.83 1.32 -9.69
N MET A 125 12.49 2.60 -9.56
CA MET A 125 11.88 3.39 -10.64
C MET A 125 12.89 3.87 -11.71
N SER A 126 14.15 3.47 -11.62
CA SER A 126 15.12 3.66 -12.67
C SER A 126 14.92 2.65 -13.81
N ALA A 127 14.81 3.14 -15.04
CA ALA A 127 14.64 2.27 -16.23
C ALA A 127 15.88 1.39 -16.50
N VAL A 128 17.07 1.90 -16.17
CA VAL A 128 18.36 1.23 -16.42
C VAL A 128 19.16 1.22 -15.12
N ASN A 129 19.74 0.07 -14.79
CA ASN A 129 20.61 -0.11 -13.62
C ASN A 129 20.00 0.41 -12.31
N ALA A 130 18.75 0.02 -12.02
CA ALA A 130 18.13 0.33 -10.73
C ALA A 130 19.05 -0.18 -9.60
N PRO A 131 19.40 0.67 -8.62
CA PRO A 131 20.30 0.27 -7.54
C PRO A 131 19.64 -0.81 -6.66
N ALA A 132 20.43 -1.80 -6.24
CA ALA A 132 20.01 -2.82 -5.27
C ALA A 132 19.99 -2.24 -3.83
N ARG A 133 19.38 -1.08 -3.65
CA ARG A 133 19.37 -0.31 -2.40
C ARG A 133 18.00 0.26 -2.09
N ILE A 134 17.75 0.48 -0.83
CA ILE A 134 16.62 1.29 -0.33
C ILE A 134 17.16 2.50 0.42
N ALA A 135 16.33 3.54 0.53
CA ALA A 135 16.60 4.69 1.39
C ALA A 135 15.89 4.50 2.73
N MET A 136 16.60 4.74 3.82
CA MET A 136 16.05 4.95 5.16
C MET A 136 16.08 6.43 5.47
N ILE A 137 14.91 7.01 5.70
CA ILE A 137 14.73 8.45 5.89
C ILE A 137 14.30 8.70 7.32
N ASN A 138 15.04 9.51 8.07
CA ASN A 138 14.59 9.98 9.35
C ASN A 138 13.47 11.02 9.16
N ARG A 139 12.25 10.73 9.62
CA ARG A 139 11.05 11.55 9.39
C ARG A 139 11.09 12.92 10.07
N LYS A 140 11.92 13.10 11.11
CA LYS A 140 12.10 14.40 11.80
C LYS A 140 13.12 15.28 11.09
N ALA A 141 14.29 14.72 10.80
CA ALA A 141 15.40 15.47 10.21
C ALA A 141 15.38 15.47 8.68
N MET A 142 14.61 14.55 8.05
CA MET A 142 14.60 14.27 6.60
C MET A 142 15.99 13.95 6.03
N THR A 143 16.87 13.38 6.87
CA THR A 143 18.17 12.84 6.48
C THR A 143 18.00 11.44 5.89
N VAL A 144 18.87 11.08 4.95
CA VAL A 144 18.82 9.80 4.23
C VAL A 144 20.05 8.98 4.54
N GLU A 145 19.83 7.70 4.82
CA GLU A 145 20.83 6.65 4.85
C GLU A 145 20.42 5.58 3.83
N GLU A 146 21.39 5.02 3.11
CA GLU A 146 21.14 3.99 2.12
C GLU A 146 21.55 2.62 2.63
N VAL A 147 20.68 1.62 2.40
CA VAL A 147 20.96 0.21 2.71
C VAL A 147 20.99 -0.60 1.43
N GLU A 148 22.06 -1.36 1.22
CA GLU A 148 22.14 -2.33 0.15
C GLU A 148 21.29 -3.57 0.50
N VAL A 149 20.30 -3.87 -0.35
CA VAL A 149 19.32 -4.96 -0.08
C VAL A 149 19.59 -6.20 -0.92
N LEU A 150 20.64 -6.22 -1.72
CA LEU A 150 21.17 -7.37 -2.47
C LEU A 150 20.19 -8.00 -3.49
N VAL A 151 19.00 -7.45 -3.66
CA VAL A 151 18.05 -7.88 -4.70
C VAL A 151 17.98 -6.86 -5.83
N PRO A 152 17.88 -7.29 -7.09
CA PRO A 152 17.79 -6.36 -8.21
C PRO A 152 16.40 -5.72 -8.24
N ARG A 153 16.36 -4.41 -8.55
CA ARG A 153 15.11 -3.63 -8.70
C ARG A 153 14.17 -3.76 -7.49
N PRO A 154 14.58 -3.33 -6.29
CA PRO A 154 13.76 -3.41 -5.08
C PRO A 154 12.51 -2.54 -5.23
N HIS A 155 11.32 -3.14 -5.18
CA HIS A 155 10.04 -2.46 -5.42
C HIS A 155 9.05 -2.66 -4.28
N GLY A 156 8.51 -3.86 -4.12
CA GLY A 156 7.56 -4.16 -3.04
C GLY A 156 8.17 -3.84 -1.68
N LEU A 157 7.40 -3.26 -0.76
CA LEU A 157 7.93 -2.84 0.53
C LEU A 157 6.87 -2.99 1.62
N ALA A 158 7.22 -3.66 2.70
CA ALA A 158 6.42 -3.75 3.91
C ALA A 158 7.31 -3.72 5.14
N VAL A 159 6.85 -3.08 6.21
CA VAL A 159 7.53 -3.07 7.52
C VAL A 159 6.68 -3.84 8.51
N ALA A 160 7.31 -4.74 9.27
CA ALA A 160 6.62 -5.51 10.29
C ALA A 160 6.09 -4.61 11.41
N PRO A 161 4.95 -4.96 12.05
CA PRO A 161 4.36 -4.16 13.13
C PRO A 161 5.27 -3.96 14.36
N ASP A 162 6.30 -4.80 14.52
CA ASP A 162 7.31 -4.65 15.57
C ASP A 162 8.39 -3.60 15.24
N GLY A 163 8.47 -3.12 13.99
CA GLY A 163 9.46 -2.17 13.51
C GLY A 163 10.86 -2.74 13.34
N GLN A 164 11.04 -4.06 13.51
CA GLN A 164 12.38 -4.67 13.44
C GLN A 164 12.73 -5.22 12.06
N HIS A 165 11.73 -5.58 11.25
CA HIS A 165 11.96 -6.17 9.94
C HIS A 165 11.27 -5.38 8.84
N ALA A 166 12.00 -5.10 7.77
CA ALA A 166 11.45 -4.62 6.51
C ALA A 166 11.64 -5.69 5.42
N TYR A 167 10.60 -5.92 4.63
CA TYR A 167 10.57 -6.89 3.53
C TYR A 167 10.54 -6.18 2.22
N ILE A 168 11.45 -6.53 1.31
CA ILE A 168 11.63 -5.85 0.04
C ILE A 168 11.55 -6.86 -1.11
N GLY A 169 10.52 -6.75 -1.94
CA GLY A 169 10.31 -7.58 -3.12
C GLY A 169 11.10 -7.12 -4.32
N SER A 170 11.61 -8.07 -5.10
CA SER A 170 12.35 -7.81 -6.32
C SER A 170 11.47 -7.89 -7.56
N LEU A 171 11.55 -6.89 -8.44
CA LEU A 171 11.00 -6.99 -9.80
C LEU A 171 11.91 -7.79 -10.74
N GLY A 172 13.19 -7.93 -10.41
CA GLY A 172 14.17 -8.54 -11.30
C GLY A 172 14.56 -9.97 -10.95
N ALA A 173 14.14 -10.47 -9.79
CA ALA A 173 14.43 -11.83 -9.34
C ALA A 173 13.26 -12.39 -8.49
N ASN A 174 13.19 -13.73 -8.39
CA ASN A 174 12.23 -14.38 -7.50
C ASN A 174 12.74 -14.36 -6.04
N GLN A 175 12.93 -13.15 -5.51
CA GLN A 175 13.58 -12.93 -4.22
C GLN A 175 12.86 -11.86 -3.40
N ILE A 176 12.90 -12.05 -2.09
CA ILE A 176 12.52 -11.05 -1.09
C ILE A 176 13.75 -10.81 -0.22
N ALA A 177 14.21 -9.57 -0.12
CA ALA A 177 15.19 -9.18 0.88
C ALA A 177 14.49 -8.92 2.22
N VAL A 178 15.14 -9.29 3.30
CA VAL A 178 14.69 -9.04 4.68
C VAL A 178 15.74 -8.21 5.37
N TYR A 179 15.44 -6.98 5.69
CA TYR A 179 16.29 -6.11 6.49
C TYR A 179 15.92 -6.23 7.97
N ASP A 180 16.88 -6.66 8.80
CA ASP A 180 16.78 -6.67 10.26
C ASP A 180 17.40 -5.38 10.81
N ALA A 181 16.56 -4.44 11.22
CA ALA A 181 17.01 -3.11 11.69
C ALA A 181 17.82 -3.17 13.00
N LYS A 182 17.61 -4.19 13.82
CA LYS A 182 18.35 -4.36 15.08
C LYS A 182 19.77 -4.87 14.86
N ARG A 183 19.96 -5.73 13.84
CA ARG A 183 21.26 -6.31 13.50
C ARG A 183 21.96 -5.57 12.38
N GLU A 184 21.26 -4.65 11.71
CA GLU A 184 21.71 -3.99 10.47
C GLU A 184 22.16 -4.98 9.41
N GLN A 185 21.39 -6.07 9.25
CA GLN A 185 21.69 -7.17 8.35
C GLN A 185 20.60 -7.38 7.32
N VAL A 186 21.00 -7.83 6.14
CA VAL A 186 20.09 -8.20 5.06
C VAL A 186 20.20 -9.71 4.80
N GLY A 187 19.05 -10.39 4.89
CA GLY A 187 18.87 -11.76 4.43
C GLY A 187 18.14 -11.80 3.09
N ILE A 188 18.32 -12.89 2.35
CA ILE A 188 17.59 -13.14 1.09
C ILE A 188 16.74 -14.37 1.24
N VAL A 189 15.49 -14.27 0.83
CA VAL A 189 14.53 -15.36 0.75
C VAL A 189 14.25 -15.67 -0.71
N GLU A 190 14.60 -16.86 -1.15
CA GLU A 190 14.25 -17.36 -2.47
C GLU A 190 12.76 -17.72 -2.53
N VAL A 191 12.08 -17.22 -3.56
CA VAL A 191 10.67 -17.56 -3.82
C VAL A 191 10.63 -18.67 -4.84
N PRO A 192 10.26 -19.90 -4.44
CA PRO A 192 10.23 -21.02 -5.37
C PRO A 192 9.27 -20.75 -6.54
N GLY A 193 9.74 -20.95 -7.75
CA GLY A 193 8.97 -20.72 -8.98
C GLY A 193 9.61 -21.35 -10.21
N GLY A 194 10.74 -22.04 -10.03
CA GLY A 194 11.56 -22.54 -11.13
C GLY A 194 12.03 -21.40 -12.03
N ASP A 195 12.06 -21.63 -13.34
CA ASP A 195 12.48 -20.64 -14.33
C ASP A 195 11.42 -19.56 -14.62
N THR A 196 10.23 -19.64 -14.00
CA THR A 196 9.15 -18.66 -14.19
C THR A 196 9.40 -17.43 -13.33
N SER A 197 9.57 -16.27 -13.96
CA SER A 197 9.65 -14.99 -13.26
C SER A 197 8.33 -14.70 -12.53
N GLN A 198 8.42 -14.35 -11.25
CA GLN A 198 7.25 -13.96 -10.44
C GLN A 198 6.96 -12.46 -10.60
N VAL A 199 7.97 -11.61 -10.67
CA VAL A 199 7.88 -10.13 -10.58
C VAL A 199 7.10 -9.74 -9.32
N ILE A 200 7.82 -9.64 -8.19
CA ILE A 200 7.20 -9.37 -6.88
C ILE A 200 6.98 -7.86 -6.74
N VAL A 201 5.72 -7.43 -6.84
CA VAL A 201 5.36 -6.02 -6.96
C VAL A 201 4.98 -5.39 -5.62
N GLY A 202 4.01 -5.95 -4.92
CA GLY A 202 3.48 -5.44 -3.67
C GLY A 202 3.72 -6.42 -2.52
N LEU A 203 3.95 -5.89 -1.33
CA LEU A 203 4.03 -6.66 -0.08
C LEU A 203 3.20 -5.99 1.00
N ASP A 204 2.68 -6.79 1.93
CA ASP A 204 2.12 -6.31 3.18
C ASP A 204 2.28 -7.34 4.29
N VAL A 205 2.33 -6.89 5.53
CA VAL A 205 2.42 -7.76 6.73
C VAL A 205 1.12 -7.68 7.50
N SER A 206 0.62 -8.85 7.91
CA SER A 206 -0.59 -8.90 8.74
C SER A 206 -0.47 -8.07 10.01
N PRO A 207 -1.56 -7.47 10.52
CA PRO A 207 -1.51 -6.63 11.72
C PRO A 207 -0.96 -7.33 12.97
N ASP A 208 -1.03 -8.66 13.03
CA ASP A 208 -0.46 -9.46 14.11
C ASP A 208 1.03 -9.83 13.89
N GLY A 209 1.62 -9.42 12.77
CA GLY A 209 3.01 -9.64 12.43
C GLY A 209 3.38 -11.08 12.06
N LYS A 210 2.42 -11.98 11.87
CA LYS A 210 2.68 -13.41 11.67
C LYS A 210 2.70 -13.86 10.22
N THR A 211 2.22 -13.03 9.33
CA THR A 211 2.10 -13.38 7.92
C THR A 211 2.59 -12.24 7.04
N LEU A 212 3.43 -12.56 6.07
CA LEU A 212 3.77 -11.68 4.96
C LEU A 212 3.02 -12.16 3.72
N VAL A 213 2.44 -11.24 2.98
CA VAL A 213 1.88 -11.50 1.65
C VAL A 213 2.64 -10.74 0.58
N ALA A 214 2.72 -11.32 -0.61
CA ALA A 214 3.36 -10.69 -1.76
C ALA A 214 2.58 -10.98 -3.04
N THR A 215 2.46 -9.99 -3.92
CA THR A 215 1.88 -10.19 -5.24
C THR A 215 2.94 -10.62 -6.25
N ALA A 216 2.60 -11.64 -7.04
CA ALA A 216 3.42 -12.17 -8.12
C ALA A 216 2.74 -11.86 -9.47
N GLN A 217 3.16 -10.74 -10.10
CA GLN A 217 2.49 -10.14 -11.25
C GLN A 217 2.31 -11.12 -12.41
N LEU A 218 3.41 -11.73 -12.85
CA LEU A 218 3.38 -12.54 -14.08
C LEU A 218 2.69 -13.88 -13.91
N THR A 219 2.54 -14.35 -12.69
CA THR A 219 1.92 -15.65 -12.41
C THR A 219 0.48 -15.54 -11.90
N GLY A 220 -0.04 -14.31 -11.66
CA GLY A 220 -1.39 -14.09 -11.17
C GLY A 220 -1.61 -14.74 -9.81
N LYS A 221 -0.68 -14.53 -8.85
CA LYS A 221 -0.73 -15.17 -7.54
C LYS A 221 -0.52 -14.16 -6.41
N LEU A 222 -1.22 -14.40 -5.31
CA LEU A 222 -0.85 -13.91 -4.01
C LEU A 222 -0.02 -15.01 -3.32
N LEU A 223 1.20 -14.68 -2.94
CA LEU A 223 2.12 -15.53 -2.20
C LEU A 223 1.95 -15.26 -0.72
N VAL A 224 1.87 -16.30 0.10
CA VAL A 224 1.65 -16.22 1.54
C VAL A 224 2.84 -16.85 2.26
N PHE A 225 3.46 -16.08 3.14
CA PHE A 225 4.61 -16.52 3.91
C PHE A 225 4.30 -16.51 5.41
N ASP A 226 4.68 -17.58 6.09
CA ASP A 226 4.70 -17.66 7.54
C ASP A 226 5.92 -16.90 8.08
N LEU A 227 5.70 -16.07 9.08
CA LEU A 227 6.70 -15.27 9.79
C LEU A 227 6.99 -15.79 11.20
N ALA A 228 6.86 -17.11 11.46
CA ALA A 228 7.30 -17.69 12.72
C ALA A 228 8.78 -17.39 13.04
N ASP A 229 9.62 -17.28 12.02
CA ASP A 229 10.93 -16.61 12.04
C ASP A 229 10.86 -15.39 11.10
N PRO A 230 10.72 -14.17 11.61
CA PRO A 230 10.59 -12.97 10.77
C PRO A 230 11.79 -12.72 9.86
N ALA A 231 12.99 -13.18 10.25
CA ALA A 231 14.20 -13.07 9.42
C ALA A 231 14.21 -14.08 8.26
N LYS A 232 13.35 -15.11 8.29
CA LYS A 232 13.31 -16.19 7.29
C LYS A 232 11.87 -16.54 6.88
N PRO A 233 11.16 -15.61 6.23
CA PRO A 233 9.81 -15.86 5.72
C PRO A 233 9.72 -17.19 4.96
N LYS A 234 8.76 -18.02 5.32
CA LYS A 234 8.58 -19.33 4.68
C LYS A 234 7.31 -19.32 3.82
N LEU A 235 7.45 -19.53 2.52
CA LEU A 235 6.30 -19.65 1.63
C LEU A 235 5.45 -20.86 2.01
N VAL A 236 4.18 -20.63 2.37
CA VAL A 236 3.25 -21.68 2.82
C VAL A 236 2.05 -21.86 1.90
N GLN A 237 1.67 -20.83 1.12
CA GLN A 237 0.51 -20.90 0.25
C GLN A 237 0.67 -20.01 -0.98
N ARG A 238 -0.05 -20.35 -2.06
CA ARG A 238 -0.26 -19.52 -3.25
C ARG A 238 -1.74 -19.49 -3.56
N VAL A 239 -2.31 -18.29 -3.62
CA VAL A 239 -3.72 -18.07 -3.94
C VAL A 239 -3.81 -17.48 -5.34
N ALA A 240 -4.66 -18.02 -6.19
CA ALA A 240 -4.91 -17.45 -7.51
C ALA A 240 -5.64 -16.11 -7.35
N THR A 241 -5.20 -15.10 -8.08
CA THR A 241 -5.82 -13.77 -8.18
C THR A 241 -6.32 -13.53 -9.60
N GLY A 242 -6.69 -12.31 -9.94
CA GLY A 242 -6.82 -11.90 -11.32
C GLY A 242 -5.46 -11.72 -12.02
N ASP A 243 -5.48 -11.24 -13.26
CA ASP A 243 -4.28 -11.02 -14.06
C ASP A 243 -3.55 -9.75 -13.62
N TRP A 244 -2.24 -9.85 -13.47
CA TRP A 244 -1.35 -8.79 -13.02
C TRP A 244 -1.75 -8.20 -11.67
N PRO A 245 -1.75 -9.01 -10.58
CA PRO A 245 -1.89 -8.48 -9.24
C PRO A 245 -0.79 -7.48 -8.95
N TRP A 246 -1.17 -6.34 -8.36
CA TRP A 246 -0.27 -5.20 -8.18
C TRP A 246 0.02 -4.96 -6.71
N LEU A 247 -0.44 -3.87 -6.10
CA LEU A 247 -0.28 -3.68 -4.67
C LEU A 247 -1.18 -4.64 -3.87
N VAL A 248 -1.01 -4.68 -2.57
CA VAL A 248 -1.75 -5.58 -1.68
C VAL A 248 -1.89 -4.92 -0.33
N THR A 249 -3.01 -5.15 0.36
CA THR A 249 -3.17 -4.70 1.74
C THR A 249 -4.08 -5.61 2.55
N PHE A 250 -3.75 -5.78 3.83
CA PHE A 250 -4.64 -6.39 4.80
C PHE A 250 -5.70 -5.42 5.29
N THR A 251 -6.88 -5.94 5.66
CA THR A 251 -7.81 -5.19 6.52
C THR A 251 -7.17 -4.94 7.89
N PRO A 252 -7.52 -3.84 8.59
CA PRO A 252 -6.95 -3.53 9.91
C PRO A 252 -7.17 -4.61 10.97
N ASP A 253 -8.20 -5.45 10.83
CA ASP A 253 -8.46 -6.61 11.68
C ASP A 253 -7.75 -7.90 11.22
N GLY A 254 -7.01 -7.83 10.11
CA GLY A 254 -6.29 -8.95 9.51
C GLY A 254 -7.18 -10.07 8.94
N ALA A 255 -8.49 -9.82 8.76
CA ALA A 255 -9.42 -10.85 8.32
C ALA A 255 -9.37 -11.10 6.81
N GLU A 256 -9.05 -10.09 6.03
CA GLU A 256 -9.02 -10.16 4.56
C GLU A 256 -7.76 -9.51 3.99
N VAL A 257 -7.40 -9.96 2.80
CA VAL A 257 -6.36 -9.37 1.95
C VAL A 257 -7.01 -8.93 0.64
N TRP A 258 -6.73 -7.69 0.23
CA TRP A 258 -7.28 -7.07 -0.95
C TRP A 258 -6.19 -6.83 -1.99
N VAL A 259 -6.44 -7.26 -3.24
CA VAL A 259 -5.44 -7.26 -4.32
C VAL A 259 -6.05 -6.69 -5.59
N PRO A 260 -5.69 -5.45 -6.00
CA PRO A 260 -6.04 -4.93 -7.31
C PRO A 260 -5.26 -5.68 -8.40
N ASN A 261 -5.95 -6.03 -9.48
CA ASN A 261 -5.41 -6.76 -10.62
C ASN A 261 -5.46 -5.87 -11.86
N GLN A 262 -4.31 -5.36 -12.29
CA GLN A 262 -4.25 -4.32 -13.33
C GLN A 262 -4.80 -4.77 -14.68
N ARG A 263 -4.52 -6.00 -15.10
CA ARG A 263 -4.90 -6.47 -16.43
C ARG A 263 -6.31 -7.03 -16.50
N SER A 264 -6.78 -7.70 -15.45
CA SER A 264 -8.17 -8.18 -15.39
C SER A 264 -9.16 -7.09 -14.97
N ASN A 265 -8.70 -5.89 -14.56
CA ASN A 265 -9.54 -4.77 -14.17
C ASN A 265 -10.55 -5.16 -13.08
N ASP A 266 -10.06 -5.74 -12.01
CA ASP A 266 -10.86 -6.15 -10.86
C ASP A 266 -10.03 -6.13 -9.57
N VAL A 267 -10.67 -6.44 -8.45
CA VAL A 267 -9.99 -6.57 -7.16
C VAL A 267 -10.34 -7.92 -6.53
N THR A 268 -9.33 -8.75 -6.30
CA THR A 268 -9.50 -10.03 -5.60
C THR A 268 -9.50 -9.81 -4.09
N VAL A 269 -10.49 -10.39 -3.40
CA VAL A 269 -10.59 -10.41 -1.93
C VAL A 269 -10.32 -11.82 -1.44
N VAL A 270 -9.36 -11.98 -0.51
CA VAL A 270 -8.92 -13.27 0.03
C VAL A 270 -9.18 -13.33 1.52
N ASP A 271 -9.82 -14.40 2.01
CA ASP A 271 -9.93 -14.74 3.44
C ASP A 271 -8.54 -15.08 3.98
N ALA A 272 -8.00 -14.25 4.87
CA ALA A 272 -6.65 -14.40 5.41
C ALA A 272 -6.48 -15.55 6.43
N ARG A 273 -7.57 -16.17 6.86
CA ARG A 273 -7.50 -17.35 7.76
C ARG A 273 -7.48 -18.65 6.98
N ARG A 274 -8.17 -18.69 5.83
CA ARG A 274 -8.32 -19.90 5.01
C ARG A 274 -7.52 -19.87 3.72
N TRP A 275 -6.98 -18.71 3.38
CA TRP A 275 -6.21 -18.44 2.15
C TRP A 275 -6.96 -18.88 0.90
N ARG A 276 -8.21 -18.46 0.80
CA ARG A 276 -9.08 -18.69 -0.37
C ARG A 276 -9.75 -17.39 -0.78
N VAL A 277 -10.02 -17.27 -2.07
CA VAL A 277 -10.77 -16.14 -2.61
C VAL A 277 -12.18 -16.15 -2.03
N VAL A 278 -12.58 -15.04 -1.46
CA VAL A 278 -13.96 -14.76 -1.00
C VAL A 278 -14.79 -14.31 -2.18
N THR A 279 -14.30 -13.33 -2.90
CA THR A 279 -14.95 -12.75 -4.06
C THR A 279 -13.94 -12.01 -4.95
N THR A 280 -14.39 -11.66 -6.14
CA THR A 280 -13.70 -10.72 -7.03
C THR A 280 -14.65 -9.54 -7.26
N VAL A 281 -14.27 -8.39 -6.73
CA VAL A 281 -15.03 -7.14 -6.92
C VAL A 281 -14.79 -6.65 -8.34
N LYS A 282 -15.88 -6.51 -9.08
CA LYS A 282 -15.89 -5.95 -10.44
C LYS A 282 -16.54 -4.57 -10.42
N GLY A 283 -16.16 -3.75 -11.37
CA GLY A 283 -16.69 -2.39 -11.48
C GLY A 283 -15.99 -1.64 -12.61
N ASP A 284 -16.03 -0.31 -12.55
CA ASP A 284 -15.38 0.53 -13.55
C ASP A 284 -13.89 0.70 -13.26
N PHE A 285 -13.21 -0.43 -12.99
CA PHE A 285 -11.76 -0.43 -12.84
C PHE A 285 -11.09 -0.30 -14.22
N ALA A 286 -10.05 0.51 -14.27
CA ALA A 286 -9.25 0.72 -15.45
C ALA A 286 -7.77 0.75 -15.02
N GLN A 287 -7.12 -0.40 -15.03
CA GLN A 287 -5.78 -0.65 -14.51
C GLN A 287 -5.65 -0.20 -13.05
N PRO A 288 -6.36 -0.85 -12.11
CA PRO A 288 -6.27 -0.56 -10.69
C PRO A 288 -4.85 -0.81 -10.17
N ASP A 289 -4.32 0.14 -9.41
CA ASP A 289 -2.94 0.16 -8.92
C ASP A 289 -2.87 0.25 -7.40
N GLY A 290 -2.92 1.49 -6.89
CA GLY A 290 -2.86 1.78 -5.47
C GLY A 290 -4.10 1.32 -4.73
N ILE A 291 -3.90 0.80 -3.54
CA ILE A 291 -4.99 0.38 -2.65
C ILE A 291 -4.68 0.80 -1.22
N ALA A 292 -5.69 1.31 -0.52
CA ALA A 292 -5.62 1.55 0.91
C ALA A 292 -6.99 1.33 1.56
N ILE A 293 -6.99 1.05 2.86
CA ILE A 293 -8.21 0.79 3.63
C ILE A 293 -8.32 1.83 4.74
N SER A 294 -9.53 2.33 4.99
CA SER A 294 -9.78 3.23 6.12
C SER A 294 -9.40 2.57 7.44
N GLY A 295 -8.93 3.35 8.41
CA GLY A 295 -8.48 2.83 9.71
C GLY A 295 -9.56 2.06 10.50
N ASP A 296 -10.86 2.30 10.21
CA ASP A 296 -11.99 1.54 10.76
C ASP A 296 -12.34 0.28 9.95
N GLY A 297 -11.62 0.00 8.88
CA GLY A 297 -11.80 -1.16 8.01
C GLY A 297 -13.10 -1.17 7.18
N ARG A 298 -13.78 -0.02 7.04
CA ARG A 298 -15.09 0.05 6.37
C ARG A 298 -15.02 0.34 4.88
N LEU A 299 -14.06 1.14 4.48
CA LEU A 299 -13.90 1.58 3.10
C LEU A 299 -12.55 1.16 2.54
N VAL A 300 -12.57 0.65 1.33
CA VAL A 300 -11.39 0.36 0.52
C VAL A 300 -11.35 1.36 -0.62
N PHE A 301 -10.21 1.99 -0.80
CA PHE A 301 -9.95 2.96 -1.87
C PHE A 301 -8.99 2.35 -2.87
N VAL A 302 -9.35 2.37 -4.14
CA VAL A 302 -8.52 1.83 -5.22
C VAL A 302 -8.30 2.91 -6.28
N ALA A 303 -7.06 3.28 -6.50
CA ALA A 303 -6.69 4.21 -7.56
C ALA A 303 -6.61 3.48 -8.90
N ASN A 304 -7.00 4.17 -9.97
CA ASN A 304 -6.95 3.64 -11.33
C ASN A 304 -6.08 4.55 -12.20
N HIS A 305 -5.17 3.97 -12.96
CA HIS A 305 -4.42 4.70 -13.98
C HIS A 305 -5.33 5.29 -15.06
N ASN A 306 -6.41 4.57 -15.37
CA ASN A 306 -7.36 4.94 -16.41
C ASN A 306 -6.68 5.18 -17.76
N THR A 307 -5.75 4.31 -18.12
CA THR A 307 -5.02 4.33 -19.39
C THR A 307 -4.96 2.92 -19.98
N ASP A 308 -5.04 2.82 -21.29
CA ASP A 308 -4.84 1.55 -22.01
C ASP A 308 -3.37 1.32 -22.38
N ASN A 309 -2.51 2.26 -22.04
CA ASN A 309 -1.10 2.21 -22.40
C ASN A 309 -0.31 1.39 -21.38
N VAL A 310 0.43 0.43 -21.89
CA VAL A 310 1.34 -0.41 -21.12
C VAL A 310 2.76 -0.16 -21.60
N MET A 311 3.64 0.29 -20.71
CA MET A 311 5.05 0.42 -20.98
C MET A 311 5.78 -0.83 -20.52
N ASN A 312 6.60 -1.40 -21.39
CA ASN A 312 7.47 -2.51 -21.04
C ASN A 312 8.88 -1.99 -20.68
N MET A 313 9.27 -2.14 -19.43
CA MET A 313 10.58 -1.77 -18.94
C MET A 313 11.40 -3.00 -18.56
N GLY A 314 12.13 -3.54 -19.55
CA GLY A 314 13.03 -4.66 -19.30
C GLY A 314 12.33 -5.95 -18.86
N GLY A 315 11.20 -6.29 -19.49
CA GLY A 315 10.39 -7.47 -19.17
C GLY A 315 9.33 -7.26 -18.09
N ILE A 316 9.24 -6.06 -17.51
CA ILE A 316 8.19 -5.67 -16.56
C ILE A 316 7.21 -4.78 -17.30
N SER A 317 5.96 -5.18 -17.31
CA SER A 317 4.88 -4.40 -17.91
C SER A 317 4.26 -3.53 -16.83
N MET A 318 4.23 -2.22 -17.05
CA MET A 318 3.63 -1.23 -16.15
C MET A 318 2.61 -0.41 -16.92
N ALA A 319 1.47 -0.15 -16.29
CA ALA A 319 0.54 0.85 -16.77
C ALA A 319 1.19 2.24 -16.63
N MET A 320 1.39 2.92 -17.73
CA MET A 320 1.91 4.29 -17.73
C MET A 320 1.38 5.05 -18.94
N PRO A 321 0.91 6.29 -18.78
CA PRO A 321 0.53 7.11 -19.93
C PRO A 321 1.76 7.40 -20.80
N LEU A 322 1.56 7.33 -22.11
CA LEU A 322 2.60 7.71 -23.06
C LEU A 322 2.89 9.23 -22.96
N PRO A 323 4.16 9.64 -23.10
CA PRO A 323 4.50 11.06 -23.17
C PRO A 323 3.67 11.75 -24.25
N GLY A 324 2.97 12.84 -23.88
CA GLY A 324 2.15 13.62 -24.78
C GLY A 324 0.72 13.10 -25.03
N SER A 325 0.32 11.96 -24.43
CA SER A 325 -1.08 11.57 -24.43
C SER A 325 -1.89 12.48 -23.51
N THR A 326 -3.08 12.92 -23.95
CA THR A 326 -4.07 13.53 -23.06
C THR A 326 -4.61 12.41 -22.18
N ALA A 327 -4.03 12.26 -20.98
CA ALA A 327 -4.50 11.25 -20.06
C ALA A 327 -5.95 11.55 -19.66
N ALA A 328 -6.80 10.53 -19.72
CA ALA A 328 -8.15 10.63 -19.17
C ALA A 328 -8.07 10.99 -17.66
N PRO A 329 -9.10 11.61 -17.07
CA PRO A 329 -9.16 11.80 -15.62
C PRO A 329 -8.90 10.50 -14.90
N GLY A 330 -8.04 10.54 -13.89
CA GLY A 330 -7.85 9.41 -12.98
C GLY A 330 -9.13 9.18 -12.17
N ARG A 331 -9.22 8.05 -11.49
CA ARG A 331 -10.39 7.74 -10.67
C ARG A 331 -10.01 6.94 -9.44
N VAL A 332 -10.64 7.25 -8.31
CA VAL A 332 -10.67 6.40 -7.14
C VAL A 332 -12.00 5.69 -7.09
N ILE A 333 -11.96 4.37 -6.99
CA ILE A 333 -13.12 3.52 -6.71
C ILE A 333 -13.18 3.29 -5.21
N VAL A 334 -14.33 3.60 -4.62
CA VAL A 334 -14.59 3.37 -3.19
C VAL A 334 -15.47 2.15 -3.04
N ILE A 335 -15.03 1.21 -2.20
CA ILE A 335 -15.70 -0.07 -1.99
C ILE A 335 -16.09 -0.18 -0.51
N ASP A 336 -17.31 -0.61 -0.23
CA ASP A 336 -17.71 -1.05 1.12
C ASP A 336 -17.03 -2.41 1.40
N ALA A 337 -16.12 -2.44 2.37
CA ALA A 337 -15.31 -3.62 2.66
C ALA A 337 -16.15 -4.81 3.18
N ARG A 338 -17.26 -4.57 3.87
CA ARG A 338 -18.10 -5.65 4.41
C ARG A 338 -19.02 -6.28 3.36
N ARG A 339 -19.46 -5.46 2.40
CA ARG A 339 -20.39 -5.88 1.35
C ARG A 339 -19.65 -6.32 0.09
N HIS A 340 -18.36 -5.96 -0.02
CA HIS A 340 -17.54 -6.15 -1.22
C HIS A 340 -18.17 -5.50 -2.46
N GLU A 341 -18.79 -4.34 -2.28
CA GLU A 341 -19.51 -3.63 -3.34
C GLU A 341 -18.93 -2.25 -3.59
N VAL A 342 -18.80 -1.88 -4.85
CA VAL A 342 -18.45 -0.52 -5.24
C VAL A 342 -19.59 0.42 -4.82
N VAL A 343 -19.27 1.36 -3.95
CA VAL A 343 -20.28 2.31 -3.44
C VAL A 343 -20.15 3.69 -4.06
N ARG A 344 -18.93 4.08 -4.50
CA ARG A 344 -18.69 5.42 -5.06
C ARG A 344 -17.51 5.44 -6.03
N ARG A 345 -17.46 6.51 -6.81
CA ARG A 345 -16.40 6.83 -7.76
C ARG A 345 -16.07 8.29 -7.63
N VAL A 346 -14.80 8.62 -7.47
CA VAL A 346 -14.33 10.00 -7.35
C VAL A 346 -13.32 10.26 -8.46
N ASP A 347 -13.62 11.19 -9.33
CA ASP A 347 -12.67 11.58 -10.37
C ASP A 347 -11.51 12.38 -9.76
N THR A 348 -10.30 12.12 -10.23
CA THR A 348 -9.05 12.71 -9.75
C THR A 348 -8.31 13.37 -10.92
N ALA A 349 -7.19 14.00 -10.63
CA ALA A 349 -6.25 14.37 -11.69
C ALA A 349 -5.80 13.10 -12.46
N PRO A 350 -5.34 13.25 -13.70
CA PRO A 350 -4.96 12.11 -14.55
C PRO A 350 -3.89 11.21 -13.94
N ASP A 351 -4.02 9.90 -14.20
CA ASP A 351 -3.06 8.84 -13.86
C ASP A 351 -2.94 8.60 -12.36
N GLY A 352 -4.01 8.06 -11.75
CA GLY A 352 -3.99 7.65 -10.34
C GLY A 352 -3.12 6.42 -10.12
N SER A 353 -2.05 6.53 -9.35
CA SER A 353 -1.16 5.45 -8.96
C SER A 353 -1.26 5.15 -7.45
N GLY A 354 -0.19 5.30 -6.68
CA GLY A 354 -0.21 5.04 -5.25
C GLY A 354 -1.16 5.94 -4.47
N LEU A 355 -1.71 5.43 -3.39
CA LEU A 355 -2.51 6.21 -2.45
C LEU A 355 -2.16 5.95 -0.99
N GLY A 356 -2.50 6.96 -0.17
CA GLY A 356 -2.41 6.88 1.29
C GLY A 356 -3.69 7.38 1.94
N VAL A 357 -4.03 6.82 3.07
CA VAL A 357 -5.20 7.21 3.89
C VAL A 357 -4.74 7.61 5.28
N GLY A 358 -5.21 8.77 5.75
CA GLY A 358 -4.86 9.26 7.08
C GLY A 358 -6.00 9.99 7.78
N GLY A 359 -5.89 10.11 9.12
CA GLY A 359 -6.84 10.87 9.93
C GLY A 359 -8.02 10.10 10.49
N GLY A 360 -8.04 8.80 10.39
CA GLY A 360 -9.09 7.96 10.95
C GLY A 360 -8.55 7.02 12.01
N LYS A 361 -8.01 7.53 13.12
CA LYS A 361 -7.54 6.64 14.13
C LYS A 361 -8.57 6.23 15.15
N PRO A 362 -8.47 4.94 15.62
CA PRO A 362 -9.19 4.49 16.78
C PRO A 362 -8.79 5.23 18.05
#